data_53fb7ad5dd7fc85025b2b38379de743f
#
_entry.id   53fb7ad5dd7fc85025b2b38379de743f
#
_cell.length_a   1.000
_cell.length_b   1.000
_cell.length_c   1.000
_cell.angle_alpha   90.00
_cell.angle_beta   90.00
_cell.angle_gamma   90.00
#
_symmetry.space_group_name_H-M   'P 1'
#
loop_
_entity.id
_entity.type
_entity.pdbx_description
1 polymer ?
#
loop_
_entity_poly.entity_id
_entity_poly.type
_entity_poly.pdbx_seq_one_letter_code
_entity_poly.pdbx_strand_id
1 'polypeptide(L)'
;MRILSLQGKWLGSAAKTLDWYKTEALADKGKFDLLVLPELCHTQYFPFEEDEAYFDYAISKDSPIVEEWRNLAKFLKCVLVFPFFEKRAKGIYHNSVYVFERDGSIAGFYRKSHIPDDPCFYEKYYFMPGDTGFKVIPTSVGCLGVLICWDQWFPEAARILALQGADILIYPTAIGWDVNESKKIYARQLDSWITSMRGHAIANRVFVLGVNRVGKENNLSFWGNSFICAPDGF
;
A
#
# COMPACT_ATOMS: atom_id res chain seq x y z
N MET A 1 -20.09 -0.01 -2.23
CA MET A 1 -18.73 -0.32 -2.74
C MET A 1 -18.33 -1.70 -2.25
N ARG A 2 -17.88 -2.57 -3.15
CA ARG A 2 -17.31 -3.89 -2.82
C ARG A 2 -15.80 -3.80 -3.04
N ILE A 3 -15.01 -4.30 -2.10
CA ILE A 3 -13.54 -4.18 -2.12
C ILE A 3 -12.91 -5.56 -2.23
N LEU A 4 -11.98 -5.71 -3.16
CA LEU A 4 -11.04 -6.82 -3.20
C LEU A 4 -9.69 -6.32 -2.72
N SER A 5 -9.24 -6.79 -1.56
CA SER A 5 -7.89 -6.55 -1.05
C SER A 5 -7.07 -7.83 -1.19
N LEU A 6 -5.95 -7.76 -1.90
CA LEU A 6 -5.13 -8.93 -2.16
C LEU A 6 -3.95 -8.98 -1.18
N GLN A 7 -4.02 -9.88 -0.21
CA GLN A 7 -2.95 -10.15 0.74
C GLN A 7 -1.99 -11.18 0.17
N GLY A 8 -0.98 -10.72 -0.57
CA GLY A 8 -0.04 -11.61 -1.25
C GLY A 8 1.33 -11.69 -0.59
N LYS A 9 2.12 -12.67 -1.04
CA LYS A 9 3.52 -12.88 -0.67
C LYS A 9 4.43 -12.70 -1.89
N TRP A 10 5.71 -12.47 -1.64
CA TRP A 10 6.73 -12.54 -2.69
C TRP A 10 6.89 -13.96 -3.24
N LEU A 11 6.88 -14.10 -4.55
CA LEU A 11 6.97 -15.41 -5.25
C LEU A 11 8.32 -15.62 -5.96
N GLY A 12 9.37 -14.89 -5.51
CA GLY A 12 10.73 -15.05 -6.01
C GLY A 12 11.05 -14.24 -7.28
N SER A 13 10.06 -13.60 -7.90
CA SER A 13 10.27 -12.63 -8.98
C SER A 13 9.09 -11.69 -9.12
N ALA A 14 9.33 -10.47 -9.65
CA ALA A 14 8.29 -9.49 -9.97
C ALA A 14 7.22 -10.09 -10.89
N ALA A 15 7.65 -10.76 -11.97
CA ALA A 15 6.73 -11.35 -12.94
C ALA A 15 5.76 -12.37 -12.29
N LYS A 16 6.27 -13.33 -11.51
CA LYS A 16 5.43 -14.32 -10.83
C LYS A 16 4.48 -13.70 -9.81
N THR A 17 4.98 -12.71 -9.06
CA THR A 17 4.18 -12.05 -8.02
C THR A 17 3.06 -11.23 -8.63
N LEU A 18 3.35 -10.42 -9.64
CA LEU A 18 2.35 -9.63 -10.35
C LEU A 18 1.35 -10.50 -11.11
N ASP A 19 1.79 -11.60 -11.72
CA ASP A 19 0.90 -12.54 -12.41
C ASP A 19 -0.06 -13.24 -11.43
N TRP A 20 0.39 -13.55 -10.23
CA TRP A 20 -0.48 -14.07 -9.17
C TRP A 20 -1.57 -13.04 -8.79
N TYR A 21 -1.20 -11.79 -8.48
CA TYR A 21 -2.19 -10.75 -8.16
C TYR A 21 -3.20 -10.55 -9.29
N LYS A 22 -2.73 -10.58 -10.53
CA LYS A 22 -3.58 -10.45 -11.71
C LYS A 22 -4.54 -11.63 -11.86
N THR A 23 -4.07 -12.86 -11.64
CA THR A 23 -4.88 -14.08 -11.68
C THR A 23 -5.99 -14.05 -10.64
N GLU A 24 -5.68 -13.69 -9.40
CA GLU A 24 -6.67 -13.55 -8.31
C GLU A 24 -7.73 -12.46 -8.64
N ALA A 25 -7.29 -11.30 -9.14
CA ALA A 25 -8.20 -10.24 -9.53
C ALA A 25 -9.11 -10.65 -10.70
N LEU A 26 -8.61 -11.41 -11.66
CA LEU A 26 -9.37 -11.93 -12.79
C LEU A 26 -10.41 -12.97 -12.37
N ALA A 27 -10.08 -13.83 -11.41
CA ALA A 27 -11.00 -14.86 -10.88
C ALA A 27 -12.25 -14.24 -10.24
N ASP A 28 -12.11 -13.03 -9.68
CA ASP A 28 -13.21 -12.30 -9.05
C ASP A 28 -13.75 -11.13 -9.90
N LYS A 29 -13.44 -11.10 -11.20
CA LYS A 29 -13.94 -10.07 -12.12
C LYS A 29 -15.45 -9.86 -12.00
N GLY A 30 -15.86 -8.61 -11.83
CA GLY A 30 -17.26 -8.21 -11.70
C GLY A 30 -17.84 -8.35 -10.28
N LYS A 31 -17.08 -8.90 -9.32
CA LYS A 31 -17.54 -9.06 -7.94
C LYS A 31 -17.10 -7.90 -7.03
N PHE A 32 -16.20 -7.03 -7.48
CA PHE A 32 -15.69 -5.89 -6.72
C PHE A 32 -15.69 -4.60 -7.56
N ASP A 33 -15.61 -3.48 -6.88
CA ASP A 33 -15.61 -2.13 -7.44
C ASP A 33 -14.25 -1.45 -7.24
N LEU A 34 -13.50 -1.85 -6.21
CA LEU A 34 -12.19 -1.36 -5.81
C LEU A 34 -11.22 -2.53 -5.59
N LEU A 35 -10.06 -2.49 -6.23
CA LEU A 35 -8.94 -3.42 -6.02
C LEU A 35 -7.80 -2.69 -5.31
N VAL A 36 -7.26 -3.29 -4.23
CA VAL A 36 -6.14 -2.73 -3.48
C VAL A 36 -5.04 -3.78 -3.31
N LEU A 37 -3.82 -3.41 -3.69
CA LEU A 37 -2.61 -4.23 -3.54
C LEU A 37 -1.78 -3.75 -2.33
N PRO A 38 -0.93 -4.60 -1.73
CA PRO A 38 -0.06 -4.20 -0.64
C PRO A 38 1.11 -3.33 -1.12
N GLU A 39 1.76 -2.63 -0.20
CA GLU A 39 2.94 -1.81 -0.44
C GLU A 39 4.03 -2.56 -1.22
N LEU A 40 4.69 -1.88 -2.18
CA LEU A 40 5.78 -2.42 -2.99
C LEU A 40 5.44 -3.79 -3.63
N CYS A 41 4.20 -3.94 -4.10
CA CYS A 41 3.65 -5.23 -4.53
C CYS A 41 4.41 -5.92 -5.67
N HIS A 42 5.24 -5.18 -6.43
CA HIS A 42 5.99 -5.69 -7.58
C HIS A 42 7.43 -6.13 -7.24
N THR A 43 7.86 -5.97 -5.97
CA THR A 43 9.22 -6.34 -5.53
C THR A 43 9.17 -7.22 -4.28
N GLN A 44 10.30 -7.90 -3.98
CA GLN A 44 10.55 -8.29 -2.59
C GLN A 44 10.60 -7.04 -1.70
N TYR A 45 10.47 -7.21 -0.39
CA TYR A 45 10.70 -6.11 0.52
C TYR A 45 12.21 -5.90 0.71
N PHE A 46 12.81 -5.16 -0.21
CA PHE A 46 14.25 -4.94 -0.29
C PHE A 46 14.80 -3.99 0.81
N PRO A 47 14.01 -3.10 1.46
CA PRO A 47 14.54 -2.22 2.50
C PRO A 47 14.92 -2.94 3.82
N PHE A 48 15.00 -4.28 3.83
CA PHE A 48 15.53 -5.02 4.98
C PHE A 48 17.05 -4.83 5.16
N GLU A 49 17.76 -4.37 4.15
CA GLU A 49 19.18 -4.01 4.14
C GLU A 49 19.44 -2.84 3.19
N GLU A 50 20.64 -2.25 3.29
CA GLU A 50 21.10 -1.17 2.42
C GLU A 50 21.99 -1.74 1.31
N ASP A 51 21.46 -1.88 0.09
CA ASP A 51 22.19 -2.37 -1.09
C ASP A 51 21.79 -1.56 -2.33
N GLU A 52 22.78 -0.96 -3.00
CA GLU A 52 22.57 -0.18 -4.21
C GLU A 52 21.95 -0.98 -5.36
N ALA A 53 22.13 -2.29 -5.40
CA ALA A 53 21.56 -3.15 -6.44
C ALA A 53 20.01 -3.10 -6.45
N TYR A 54 19.36 -2.79 -5.33
CA TYR A 54 17.90 -2.72 -5.27
C TYR A 54 17.32 -1.48 -5.94
N PHE A 55 18.12 -0.46 -6.26
CA PHE A 55 17.62 0.64 -7.07
C PHE A 55 17.22 0.22 -8.49
N ASP A 56 17.69 -0.92 -8.98
CA ASP A 56 17.27 -1.51 -10.25
C ASP A 56 15.82 -2.02 -10.24
N TYR A 57 15.21 -2.21 -9.07
CA TYR A 57 13.78 -2.54 -8.94
C TYR A 57 12.86 -1.36 -9.20
N ALA A 58 13.39 -0.14 -9.16
CA ALA A 58 12.58 1.05 -9.34
C ALA A 58 12.10 1.21 -10.77
N ILE A 59 10.82 1.48 -10.93
CA ILE A 59 10.16 1.67 -12.21
C ILE A 59 9.73 3.13 -12.41
N SER A 60 9.81 3.60 -13.65
CA SER A 60 9.28 4.93 -13.98
C SER A 60 7.74 4.89 -14.04
N LYS A 61 7.14 6.07 -13.93
CA LYS A 61 5.68 6.24 -14.10
C LYS A 61 5.15 5.77 -15.47
N ASP A 62 6.01 5.73 -16.49
CA ASP A 62 5.68 5.32 -17.85
C ASP A 62 6.17 3.89 -18.16
N SER A 63 6.49 3.10 -17.14
CA SER A 63 6.98 1.73 -17.31
C SER A 63 5.90 0.79 -17.85
N PRO A 64 6.27 -0.26 -18.59
CA PRO A 64 5.32 -1.28 -19.06
C PRO A 64 4.49 -1.91 -17.93
N ILE A 65 5.05 -2.04 -16.72
CA ILE A 65 4.34 -2.56 -15.55
C ILE A 65 3.19 -1.62 -15.16
N VAL A 66 3.45 -0.32 -15.05
CA VAL A 66 2.41 0.67 -14.73
C VAL A 66 1.31 0.67 -15.77
N GLU A 67 1.67 0.63 -17.06
CA GLU A 67 0.70 0.59 -18.17
C GLU A 67 -0.12 -0.71 -18.17
N GLU A 68 0.49 -1.86 -17.84
CA GLU A 68 -0.24 -3.13 -17.72
C GLU A 68 -1.31 -3.06 -16.63
N TRP A 69 -0.98 -2.52 -15.44
CA TRP A 69 -1.93 -2.42 -14.33
C TRP A 69 -3.03 -1.40 -14.59
N ARG A 70 -2.70 -0.31 -15.27
CA ARG A 70 -3.68 0.65 -15.78
C ARG A 70 -4.69 -0.01 -16.73
N ASN A 71 -4.20 -0.81 -17.68
CA ASN A 71 -5.05 -1.55 -18.62
C ASN A 71 -5.86 -2.64 -17.91
N LEU A 72 -5.33 -3.27 -16.88
CA LEU A 72 -6.05 -4.22 -16.04
C LEU A 72 -7.23 -3.56 -15.31
N ALA A 73 -7.05 -2.37 -14.72
CA ALA A 73 -8.13 -1.61 -14.09
C ALA A 73 -9.28 -1.36 -15.08
N LYS A 74 -8.93 -0.92 -16.30
CA LYS A 74 -9.89 -0.73 -17.39
C LYS A 74 -10.61 -2.03 -17.79
N PHE A 75 -9.88 -3.13 -17.93
CA PHE A 75 -10.44 -4.43 -18.29
C PHE A 75 -11.38 -5.00 -17.21
N LEU A 76 -11.01 -4.84 -15.93
CA LEU A 76 -11.79 -5.26 -14.78
C LEU A 76 -12.95 -4.30 -14.49
N LYS A 77 -12.94 -3.08 -15.05
CA LYS A 77 -13.88 -1.99 -14.77
C LYS A 77 -13.96 -1.66 -13.28
N CYS A 78 -12.81 -1.62 -12.60
CA CYS A 78 -12.68 -1.28 -11.20
C CYS A 78 -11.73 -0.10 -10.98
N VAL A 79 -11.88 0.59 -9.86
CA VAL A 79 -10.83 1.48 -9.34
C VAL A 79 -9.70 0.61 -8.79
N LEU A 80 -8.45 0.97 -9.05
CA LEU A 80 -7.28 0.20 -8.62
C LEU A 80 -6.28 1.08 -7.89
N VAL A 81 -5.90 0.68 -6.67
CA VAL A 81 -4.80 1.24 -5.89
C VAL A 81 -3.55 0.40 -6.12
N PHE A 82 -2.58 0.95 -6.84
CA PHE A 82 -1.35 0.27 -7.29
C PHE A 82 -0.11 0.90 -6.66
N PRO A 83 0.45 0.31 -5.57
CA PRO A 83 1.69 0.75 -4.94
C PRO A 83 2.93 0.26 -5.69
N PHE A 84 3.96 1.11 -5.80
CA PHE A 84 5.19 0.77 -6.52
C PHE A 84 6.41 1.56 -6.04
N PHE A 85 7.61 1.03 -6.32
CA PHE A 85 8.87 1.73 -6.14
C PHE A 85 9.11 2.65 -7.35
N GLU A 86 8.98 3.95 -7.14
CA GLU A 86 9.06 4.95 -8.20
C GLU A 86 10.50 5.42 -8.44
N LYS A 87 10.95 5.34 -9.69
CA LYS A 87 12.08 6.09 -10.22
C LYS A 87 11.56 7.37 -10.85
N ARG A 88 11.55 8.46 -10.08
CA ARG A 88 11.10 9.78 -10.55
C ARG A 88 12.06 10.42 -11.53
N ALA A 89 13.35 10.34 -11.20
CA ALA A 89 14.47 10.82 -12.00
C ALA A 89 15.75 10.09 -11.59
N LYS A 90 16.86 10.34 -12.24
CA LYS A 90 18.15 9.79 -11.84
C LYS A 90 18.51 10.23 -10.42
N GLY A 91 18.67 9.28 -9.50
CA GLY A 91 19.01 9.51 -8.11
C GLY A 91 17.82 9.99 -7.24
N ILE A 92 16.59 10.03 -7.76
CA ILE A 92 15.39 10.44 -7.01
C ILE A 92 14.35 9.32 -7.06
N TYR A 93 14.09 8.74 -5.90
CA TYR A 93 13.21 7.59 -5.75
C TYR A 93 12.19 7.81 -4.65
N HIS A 94 10.99 7.22 -4.81
CA HIS A 94 9.91 7.30 -3.83
C HIS A 94 9.19 5.96 -3.69
N ASN A 95 8.59 5.76 -2.54
CA ASN A 95 7.55 4.78 -2.33
C ASN A 95 6.21 5.44 -2.71
N SER A 96 5.58 4.97 -3.76
CA SER A 96 4.50 5.68 -4.46
C SER A 96 3.30 4.80 -4.72
N VAL A 97 2.14 5.42 -4.94
CA VAL A 97 0.90 4.74 -5.31
C VAL A 97 0.16 5.51 -6.39
N TYR A 98 -0.26 4.81 -7.44
CA TYR A 98 -1.27 5.29 -8.37
C TYR A 98 -2.66 4.82 -7.96
N VAL A 99 -3.65 5.67 -8.18
CA VAL A 99 -5.06 5.28 -8.21
C VAL A 99 -5.54 5.40 -9.65
N PHE A 100 -5.88 4.27 -10.25
CA PHE A 100 -6.45 4.21 -11.58
C PHE A 100 -7.97 4.15 -11.50
N GLU A 101 -8.64 4.89 -12.37
CA GLU A 101 -10.09 4.86 -12.54
C GLU A 101 -10.51 3.66 -13.41
N ARG A 102 -11.79 3.34 -13.43
CA ARG A 102 -12.40 2.21 -14.17
C ARG A 102 -12.19 2.25 -15.69
N ASP A 103 -11.90 3.41 -16.23
CA ASP A 103 -11.57 3.60 -17.66
C ASP A 103 -10.07 3.51 -17.93
N GLY A 104 -9.25 3.33 -16.87
CA GLY A 104 -7.81 3.31 -16.90
C GLY A 104 -7.17 4.70 -16.84
N SER A 105 -7.92 5.78 -16.65
CA SER A 105 -7.33 7.10 -16.38
C SER A 105 -6.71 7.13 -14.98
N ILE A 106 -5.75 8.04 -14.77
CA ILE A 106 -5.15 8.26 -13.45
C ILE A 106 -6.09 9.19 -12.66
N ALA A 107 -6.79 8.63 -11.66
CA ALA A 107 -7.60 9.41 -10.74
C ALA A 107 -6.77 10.21 -9.75
N GLY A 108 -5.64 9.66 -9.31
CA GLY A 108 -4.76 10.33 -8.38
C GLY A 108 -3.43 9.61 -8.16
N PHE A 109 -2.58 10.28 -7.36
CA PHE A 109 -1.23 9.85 -7.10
C PHE A 109 -0.76 10.32 -5.72
N TYR A 110 -0.07 9.46 -4.99
CA TYR A 110 0.49 9.79 -3.67
C TYR A 110 1.91 9.21 -3.54
N ARG A 111 2.80 9.94 -2.87
CA ARG A 111 4.12 9.51 -2.43
C ARG A 111 4.17 9.47 -0.91
N LYS A 112 4.64 8.36 -0.35
CA LYS A 112 4.77 8.13 1.10
C LYS A 112 5.51 9.29 1.76
N SER A 113 4.85 9.94 2.73
CA SER A 113 5.41 11.11 3.40
C SER A 113 6.32 10.75 4.56
N HIS A 114 5.93 9.75 5.34
CA HIS A 114 6.69 9.31 6.51
C HIS A 114 7.49 8.05 6.18
N ILE A 115 8.80 8.19 6.13
CA ILE A 115 9.72 7.13 5.74
C ILE A 115 10.38 6.56 6.99
N PRO A 116 10.21 5.25 7.30
CA PRO A 116 10.85 4.61 8.44
C PRO A 116 12.36 4.45 8.25
N ASP A 117 13.06 4.30 9.37
CA ASP A 117 14.49 4.03 9.43
C ASP A 117 14.79 3.20 10.69
N ASP A 118 14.17 2.04 10.76
CA ASP A 118 14.33 1.09 11.86
C ASP A 118 15.07 -0.17 11.38
N PRO A 119 15.64 -0.99 12.28
CA PRO A 119 16.24 -2.26 11.91
C PRO A 119 15.30 -3.11 11.02
N CYS A 120 15.84 -3.60 9.90
CA CYS A 120 15.10 -4.30 8.84
C CYS A 120 14.08 -3.46 8.07
N PHE A 121 14.02 -2.14 8.29
CA PHE A 121 13.14 -1.19 7.59
C PHE A 121 13.92 0.07 7.20
N TYR A 122 15.06 -0.09 6.52
CA TYR A 122 15.98 0.99 6.12
C TYR A 122 15.45 1.75 4.89
N GLU A 123 14.20 2.20 4.97
CA GLU A 123 13.54 2.83 3.83
C GLU A 123 14.14 4.20 3.48
N LYS A 124 14.73 4.92 4.43
CA LYS A 124 15.39 6.21 4.15
C LYS A 124 16.62 6.10 3.24
N TYR A 125 17.24 4.92 3.16
CA TYR A 125 18.32 4.69 2.20
C TYR A 125 17.82 4.76 0.75
N TYR A 126 16.57 4.35 0.52
CA TYR A 126 15.98 4.23 -0.83
C TYR A 126 15.05 5.37 -1.20
N PHE A 127 14.25 5.86 -0.27
CA PHE A 127 13.14 6.75 -0.60
C PHE A 127 13.31 8.15 -0.03
N MET A 128 13.12 9.13 -0.90
CA MET A 128 12.89 10.49 -0.46
C MET A 128 11.45 10.62 0.08
N PRO A 129 11.23 11.45 1.12
CA PRO A 129 9.89 11.80 1.57
C PRO A 129 9.01 12.33 0.42
N GLY A 130 7.72 12.02 0.50
CA GLY A 130 6.75 12.45 -0.49
C GLY A 130 6.54 13.96 -0.51
N ASP A 131 6.31 14.49 -1.70
CA ASP A 131 6.09 15.92 -1.97
C ASP A 131 4.68 16.23 -2.50
N THR A 132 3.78 15.24 -2.47
CA THR A 132 2.40 15.38 -2.99
C THR A 132 1.44 16.03 -2.00
N GLY A 133 1.82 16.05 -0.72
CA GLY A 133 0.91 16.39 0.37
C GLY A 133 -0.22 15.35 0.54
N PHE A 134 -1.10 15.60 1.49
CA PHE A 134 -2.26 14.75 1.77
C PHE A 134 -3.47 15.30 1.01
N LYS A 135 -3.92 14.57 -0.02
CA LYS A 135 -5.03 14.97 -0.89
C LYS A 135 -5.99 13.81 -1.07
N VAL A 136 -7.27 14.09 -0.91
CA VAL A 136 -8.33 13.16 -1.26
C VAL A 136 -8.36 12.95 -2.77
N ILE A 137 -8.56 11.71 -3.19
CA ILE A 137 -8.64 11.29 -4.59
C ILE A 137 -10.10 10.95 -4.90
N PRO A 138 -10.84 11.83 -5.62
CA PRO A 138 -12.18 11.52 -6.07
C PRO A 138 -12.15 10.40 -7.12
N THR A 139 -13.03 9.42 -6.98
CA THR A 139 -13.17 8.30 -7.90
C THR A 139 -14.64 7.95 -8.12
N SER A 140 -14.93 7.09 -9.09
CA SER A 140 -16.28 6.56 -9.34
C SER A 140 -16.83 5.68 -8.20
N VAL A 141 -16.02 5.34 -7.21
CA VAL A 141 -16.42 4.51 -6.03
C VAL A 141 -16.47 5.30 -4.73
N GLY A 142 -16.15 6.59 -4.76
CA GLY A 142 -16.08 7.48 -3.61
C GLY A 142 -14.76 8.24 -3.52
N CYS A 143 -14.62 9.03 -2.48
CA CYS A 143 -13.44 9.82 -2.19
C CYS A 143 -12.43 9.01 -1.38
N LEU A 144 -11.28 8.67 -1.98
CA LEU A 144 -10.26 7.86 -1.34
C LEU A 144 -9.20 8.73 -0.69
N GLY A 145 -8.88 8.45 0.58
CA GLY A 145 -7.69 8.95 1.25
C GLY A 145 -6.62 7.86 1.22
N VAL A 146 -5.60 8.00 0.36
CA VAL A 146 -4.57 6.96 0.22
C VAL A 146 -3.30 7.40 0.93
N LEU A 147 -2.80 6.53 1.81
CA LEU A 147 -1.57 6.67 2.59
C LEU A 147 -0.78 5.35 2.45
N ILE A 148 0.50 5.33 2.86
CA ILE A 148 1.31 4.12 2.71
C ILE A 148 1.95 3.74 4.06
N CYS A 149 1.67 2.53 4.54
CA CYS A 149 2.35 1.84 5.65
C CYS A 149 2.66 2.74 6.86
N TRP A 150 3.91 3.22 7.00
CA TRP A 150 4.39 4.02 8.13
C TRP A 150 3.60 5.30 8.38
N ASP A 151 2.92 5.85 7.36
CA ASP A 151 1.97 6.97 7.53
C ASP A 151 0.86 6.64 8.54
N GLN A 152 0.59 5.37 8.79
CA GLN A 152 -0.42 4.87 9.74
C GLN A 152 -0.16 5.31 11.19
N TRP A 153 1.09 5.63 11.54
CA TRP A 153 1.44 6.07 12.88
C TRP A 153 1.25 7.56 13.12
N PHE A 154 0.88 8.32 12.07
CA PHE A 154 0.74 9.78 12.09
C PHE A 154 -0.74 10.15 11.92
N PRO A 155 -1.46 10.44 13.03
CA PRO A 155 -2.89 10.72 13.00
C PRO A 155 -3.24 12.01 12.23
N GLU A 156 -2.29 12.92 12.03
CA GLU A 156 -2.44 14.15 11.26
C GLU A 156 -2.83 13.86 9.82
N ALA A 157 -2.18 12.89 9.18
CA ALA A 157 -2.47 12.51 7.80
C ALA A 157 -3.92 12.01 7.64
N ALA A 158 -4.35 11.12 8.54
CA ALA A 158 -5.72 10.60 8.56
C ALA A 158 -6.74 11.73 8.78
N ARG A 159 -6.47 12.65 9.73
CA ARG A 159 -7.35 13.77 10.03
C ARG A 159 -7.48 14.74 8.85
N ILE A 160 -6.37 15.08 8.20
CA ILE A 160 -6.37 15.99 7.05
C ILE A 160 -7.23 15.41 5.91
N LEU A 161 -7.05 14.12 5.57
CA LEU A 161 -7.82 13.46 4.52
C LEU A 161 -9.31 13.37 4.87
N ALA A 162 -9.65 13.05 6.12
CA ALA A 162 -11.04 13.01 6.57
C ALA A 162 -11.72 14.39 6.49
N LEU A 163 -11.02 15.46 6.89
CA LEU A 163 -11.53 16.84 6.79
C LEU A 163 -11.71 17.30 5.34
N GLN A 164 -10.94 16.72 4.40
CA GLN A 164 -11.11 16.94 2.96
C GLN A 164 -12.23 16.11 2.34
N GLY A 165 -12.91 15.27 3.13
CA GLY A 165 -14.05 14.47 2.68
C GLY A 165 -13.72 13.07 2.19
N ALA A 166 -12.66 12.45 2.68
CA ALA A 166 -12.40 11.03 2.40
C ALA A 166 -13.51 10.14 2.97
N ASP A 167 -14.07 9.25 2.16
CA ASP A 167 -15.03 8.23 2.59
C ASP A 167 -14.33 7.04 3.25
N ILE A 168 -13.11 6.74 2.79
CA ILE A 168 -12.28 5.63 3.25
C ILE A 168 -10.81 6.05 3.23
N LEU A 169 -10.07 5.67 4.28
CA LEU A 169 -8.61 5.73 4.32
C LEU A 169 -8.04 4.36 3.96
N ILE A 170 -7.10 4.32 3.02
CA ILE A 170 -6.51 3.10 2.50
C ILE A 170 -5.01 3.12 2.75
N TYR A 171 -4.50 2.05 3.37
CA TYR A 171 -3.08 1.89 3.70
C TYR A 171 -2.53 0.60 3.08
N PRO A 172 -2.01 0.64 1.84
CA PRO A 172 -1.08 -0.39 1.38
C PRO A 172 0.10 -0.48 2.33
N THR A 173 0.41 -1.69 2.79
CA THR A 173 1.32 -1.89 3.92
C THR A 173 2.26 -3.07 3.66
N ALA A 174 3.48 -2.98 4.21
CA ALA A 174 4.45 -4.06 4.32
C ALA A 174 5.01 -4.05 5.76
N ILE A 175 4.25 -4.58 6.71
CA ILE A 175 4.61 -4.61 8.12
C ILE A 175 4.62 -6.05 8.64
N GLY A 176 5.62 -6.38 9.44
CA GLY A 176 5.84 -7.70 9.97
C GLY A 176 6.75 -7.69 11.19
N TRP A 177 7.14 -8.86 11.63
CA TRP A 177 8.06 -9.07 12.76
C TRP A 177 9.46 -9.34 12.26
N ASP A 178 10.47 -8.80 12.93
CA ASP A 178 11.82 -9.37 12.88
C ASP A 178 11.78 -10.74 13.58
N VAL A 179 12.15 -11.81 12.87
CA VAL A 179 12.12 -13.18 13.41
C VAL A 179 13.04 -13.37 14.62
N ASN A 180 13.95 -12.43 14.87
CA ASN A 180 14.86 -12.44 16.01
C ASN A 180 14.23 -11.82 17.29
N GLU A 181 13.09 -11.14 17.17
CA GLU A 181 12.37 -10.62 18.32
C GLU A 181 11.56 -11.69 19.06
N SER A 182 11.20 -11.40 20.31
CA SER A 182 10.39 -12.32 21.10
C SER A 182 8.92 -12.33 20.65
N LYS A 183 8.25 -13.49 20.72
CA LYS A 183 6.82 -13.63 20.42
C LYS A 183 5.92 -12.69 21.24
N LYS A 184 6.35 -12.28 22.43
CA LYS A 184 5.60 -11.32 23.26
C LYS A 184 5.58 -9.92 22.62
N ILE A 185 6.67 -9.54 21.95
CA ILE A 185 6.76 -8.28 21.20
C ILE A 185 5.85 -8.35 19.98
N TYR A 186 5.81 -9.48 19.28
CA TYR A 186 4.95 -9.68 18.11
C TYR A 186 3.48 -9.35 18.37
N ALA A 187 2.92 -9.92 19.43
CA ALA A 187 1.51 -9.69 19.78
C ALA A 187 1.23 -8.20 20.06
N ARG A 188 2.16 -7.51 20.71
CA ARG A 188 2.02 -6.08 21.01
C ARG A 188 2.13 -5.22 19.76
N GLN A 189 3.05 -5.52 18.85
CA GLN A 189 3.22 -4.76 17.61
C GLN A 189 1.97 -4.88 16.73
N LEU A 190 1.43 -6.09 16.57
CA LEU A 190 0.21 -6.32 15.81
C LEU A 190 -0.99 -5.61 16.44
N ASP A 191 -1.17 -5.72 17.77
CA ASP A 191 -2.24 -5.05 18.50
C ASP A 191 -2.14 -3.51 18.38
N SER A 192 -0.92 -2.97 18.48
CA SER A 192 -0.67 -1.54 18.30
C SER A 192 -1.06 -1.07 16.91
N TRP A 193 -0.73 -1.85 15.86
CA TRP A 193 -1.10 -1.55 14.49
C TRP A 193 -2.62 -1.51 14.31
N ILE A 194 -3.32 -2.56 14.72
CA ILE A 194 -4.78 -2.64 14.63
C ILE A 194 -5.43 -1.51 15.43
N THR A 195 -4.95 -1.25 16.64
CA THR A 195 -5.48 -0.20 17.54
C THR A 195 -5.32 1.19 16.91
N SER A 196 -4.15 1.50 16.35
CA SER A 196 -3.91 2.78 15.66
C SER A 196 -4.87 2.98 14.50
N MET A 197 -5.04 1.97 13.65
CA MET A 197 -5.92 2.02 12.49
C MET A 197 -7.39 2.17 12.88
N ARG A 198 -7.84 1.44 13.90
CA ARG A 198 -9.18 1.59 14.50
C ARG A 198 -9.37 2.98 15.11
N GLY A 199 -8.33 3.52 15.74
CA GLY A 199 -8.32 4.90 16.25
C GLY A 199 -8.59 5.93 15.16
N HIS A 200 -7.98 5.77 13.97
CA HIS A 200 -8.25 6.64 12.83
C HIS A 200 -9.70 6.54 12.35
N ALA A 201 -10.28 5.33 12.28
CA ALA A 201 -11.67 5.14 11.90
C ALA A 201 -12.63 5.84 12.87
N ILE A 202 -12.47 5.59 14.16
CA ILE A 202 -13.32 6.14 15.24
C ILE A 202 -13.22 7.67 15.30
N ALA A 203 -11.97 8.18 15.34
CA ALA A 203 -11.72 9.60 15.54
C ALA A 203 -12.14 10.48 14.35
N ASN A 204 -12.21 9.90 13.15
CA ASN A 204 -12.54 10.61 11.91
C ASN A 204 -13.90 10.21 11.32
N ARG A 205 -14.55 9.19 11.86
CA ARG A 205 -15.84 8.66 11.39
C ARG A 205 -15.81 8.23 9.92
N VAL A 206 -14.71 7.61 9.50
CA VAL A 206 -14.48 7.10 8.14
C VAL A 206 -14.13 5.63 8.18
N PHE A 207 -14.30 4.92 7.06
CA PHE A 207 -13.75 3.57 6.91
C PHE A 207 -12.23 3.60 6.85
N VAL A 208 -11.57 2.57 7.38
CA VAL A 208 -10.12 2.38 7.28
C VAL A 208 -9.83 0.98 6.76
N LEU A 209 -9.01 0.89 5.72
CA LEU A 209 -8.59 -0.36 5.10
C LEU A 209 -7.07 -0.48 5.18
N GLY A 210 -6.56 -1.49 5.89
CA GLY A 210 -5.17 -1.90 5.86
C GLY A 210 -4.98 -3.12 4.96
N VAL A 211 -4.11 -3.02 3.96
CA VAL A 211 -3.78 -4.13 3.05
C VAL A 211 -2.32 -4.45 3.18
N ASN A 212 -2.02 -5.52 3.90
CA ASN A 212 -0.65 -5.92 4.22
C ASN A 212 -0.19 -7.10 3.35
N ARG A 213 1.13 -7.23 3.19
CA ARG A 213 1.72 -8.46 2.62
C ARG A 213 1.78 -9.57 3.66
N VAL A 214 2.06 -10.78 3.20
CA VAL A 214 2.19 -11.99 4.02
C VAL A 214 3.41 -12.78 3.57
N GLY A 215 3.92 -13.63 4.45
CA GLY A 215 5.05 -14.52 4.15
C GLY A 215 6.36 -14.06 4.77
N LYS A 216 7.39 -14.89 4.59
CA LYS A 216 8.73 -14.63 5.13
C LYS A 216 9.66 -14.17 4.02
N GLU A 217 10.33 -13.04 4.24
CA GLU A 217 11.36 -12.49 3.38
C GLU A 217 12.56 -12.11 4.26
N ASN A 218 13.69 -12.79 4.09
CA ASN A 218 14.87 -12.65 4.94
C ASN A 218 14.53 -12.80 6.44
N ASN A 219 14.83 -11.80 7.26
CA ASN A 219 14.54 -11.79 8.69
C ASN A 219 13.15 -11.25 9.02
N LEU A 220 12.39 -10.81 8.03
CA LEU A 220 11.04 -10.32 8.24
C LEU A 220 9.99 -11.41 8.00
N SER A 221 9.04 -11.51 8.91
CA SER A 221 7.82 -12.30 8.75
C SER A 221 6.63 -11.35 8.71
N PHE A 222 6.14 -11.07 7.50
CA PHE A 222 4.97 -10.23 7.29
C PHE A 222 3.74 -10.94 7.80
N TRP A 223 3.01 -10.30 8.72
CA TRP A 223 1.94 -10.95 9.47
C TRP A 223 0.59 -10.98 8.77
N GLY A 224 0.46 -10.37 7.58
CA GLY A 224 -0.83 -10.27 6.92
C GLY A 224 -1.81 -9.47 7.77
N ASN A 225 -2.89 -10.12 8.22
CA ASN A 225 -3.94 -9.50 9.03
C ASN A 225 -4.55 -8.25 8.37
N SER A 226 -4.66 -8.25 7.03
CA SER A 226 -5.37 -7.20 6.32
C SER A 226 -6.82 -7.13 6.81
N PHE A 227 -7.34 -5.91 6.98
CA PHE A 227 -8.67 -5.72 7.53
C PHE A 227 -9.31 -4.42 7.04
N ILE A 228 -10.61 -4.36 7.12
CA ILE A 228 -11.39 -3.13 7.03
C ILE A 228 -12.04 -2.85 8.38
N CYS A 229 -12.02 -1.59 8.78
CA CYS A 229 -12.63 -1.11 10.00
C CYS A 229 -13.72 -0.08 9.66
N ALA A 230 -14.90 -0.26 10.21
CA ALA A 230 -15.99 0.69 10.06
C ALA A 230 -15.78 1.96 10.91
N PRO A 231 -16.57 3.02 10.68
CA PRO A 231 -16.45 4.30 11.40
C PRO A 231 -16.67 4.23 12.92
N ASP A 232 -17.18 3.13 13.41
CA ASP A 232 -17.35 2.84 14.85
C ASP A 232 -16.22 2.02 15.46
N GLY A 233 -15.24 1.63 14.65
CA GLY A 233 -14.04 0.90 15.09
C GLY A 233 -14.14 -0.63 15.00
N PHE A 234 -15.17 -1.19 14.37
CA PHE A 234 -15.38 -2.64 14.23
C PHE A 234 -15.41 -3.09 12.78
#